data_fab6b0b231f0a388793a71da8923ff6d
#
_entry.id   fab6b0b231f0a388793a71da8923ff6d
#
_cell.length_a   1.000
_cell.length_b   1.000
_cell.length_c   1.000
_cell.angle_alpha   90.00
_cell.angle_beta   90.00
_cell.angle_gamma   90.00
#
_symmetry.space_group_name_H-M   'P 1'
#
loop_
_entity.id
_entity.type
_entity.pdbx_description
1 polymer ?
#
loop_
_entity_poly.entity_id
_entity_poly.type
_entity_poly.pdbx_seq_one_letter_code
_entity_poly.pdbx_strand_id
1 'polypeptide(L)'
;MKRWSIAVVVASMLTPAAAHAGEPYYFNKAGVTRETYVADVGECAELAGGVRVAPTYVYTPNLYAAAAAGLFSGLMQGAERRRLDAAVEWPCMADKGYRRLTIDKAALKAIRDLDESVRLDRLFELASAQSPIGTELPE
;
A
#
# COMPACT_ATOMS: atom_id res chain seq x y z
N MET A 1 -0.10 -58.67 -23.19
CA MET A 1 -0.79 -57.74 -22.27
C MET A 1 0.14 -56.55 -22.03
N LYS A 2 -0.14 -55.42 -22.70
CA LYS A 2 0.70 -54.21 -22.65
C LYS A 2 0.12 -53.26 -21.63
N ARG A 3 0.80 -53.09 -20.48
CA ARG A 3 0.38 -52.16 -19.41
C ARG A 3 0.82 -50.75 -19.81
N TRP A 4 -0.12 -49.87 -20.08
CA TRP A 4 0.11 -48.46 -20.28
C TRP A 4 0.05 -47.74 -18.90
N SER A 5 1.20 -47.26 -18.45
CA SER A 5 1.27 -46.38 -17.27
C SER A 5 0.96 -44.96 -17.71
N ILE A 6 -0.17 -44.43 -17.23
CA ILE A 6 -0.55 -43.03 -17.43
C ILE A 6 0.20 -42.24 -16.34
N ALA A 7 1.21 -41.49 -16.74
CA ALA A 7 1.87 -40.52 -15.89
C ALA A 7 1.00 -39.26 -15.83
N VAL A 8 0.36 -39.04 -14.68
CA VAL A 8 -0.37 -37.80 -14.38
C VAL A 8 0.67 -36.73 -14.01
N VAL A 9 0.92 -35.82 -14.93
CA VAL A 9 1.73 -34.60 -14.65
C VAL A 9 0.83 -33.61 -13.96
N VAL A 10 0.98 -33.46 -12.64
CA VAL A 10 0.38 -32.40 -11.87
C VAL A 10 1.21 -31.14 -12.09
N ALA A 11 0.78 -30.28 -13.00
CA ALA A 11 1.35 -28.96 -13.18
C ALA A 11 0.90 -28.09 -11.99
N SER A 12 1.77 -27.92 -11.01
CA SER A 12 1.59 -26.96 -9.92
C SER A 12 1.68 -25.56 -10.50
N MET A 13 0.54 -24.89 -10.66
CA MET A 13 0.48 -23.47 -10.98
C MET A 13 0.91 -22.69 -9.74
N LEU A 14 2.21 -22.39 -9.62
CA LEU A 14 2.70 -21.36 -8.73
C LEU A 14 2.28 -20.02 -9.31
N THR A 15 1.17 -19.47 -8.82
CA THR A 15 0.82 -18.07 -9.05
C THR A 15 1.85 -17.20 -8.32
N PRO A 16 2.54 -16.29 -9.03
CA PRO A 16 3.47 -15.37 -8.37
C PRO A 16 2.68 -14.34 -7.57
N ALA A 17 2.57 -14.52 -6.27
CA ALA A 17 1.98 -13.55 -5.33
C ALA A 17 2.87 -12.31 -5.09
N ALA A 18 3.98 -12.15 -5.83
CA ALA A 18 5.01 -11.15 -5.54
C ALA A 18 4.93 -9.85 -6.35
N ALA A 19 3.94 -9.66 -7.23
CA ALA A 19 3.94 -8.55 -8.21
C ALA A 19 3.29 -7.23 -7.70
N HIS A 20 2.62 -7.21 -6.55
CA HIS A 20 1.78 -6.06 -6.16
C HIS A 20 2.37 -5.15 -5.07
N ALA A 21 3.55 -5.46 -4.56
CA ALA A 21 4.22 -4.64 -3.54
C ALA A 21 4.80 -3.36 -4.17
N GLY A 22 3.98 -2.34 -4.33
CA GLY A 22 4.36 -1.04 -4.86
C GLY A 22 3.42 -0.47 -5.93
N GLU A 23 2.37 -1.19 -6.31
CA GLU A 23 1.36 -0.65 -7.21
C GLU A 23 0.57 0.47 -6.51
N PRO A 24 0.31 1.59 -7.22
CA PRO A 24 -0.54 2.64 -6.68
C PRO A 24 -1.96 2.10 -6.47
N TYR A 25 -2.54 2.43 -5.32
CA TYR A 25 -3.87 1.96 -4.96
C TYR A 25 -4.68 3.05 -4.26
N TYR A 26 -5.97 2.81 -4.16
CA TYR A 26 -6.90 3.58 -3.34
C TYR A 26 -7.88 2.62 -2.64
N PHE A 27 -8.56 3.11 -1.62
CA PHE A 27 -9.55 2.34 -0.87
C PHE A 27 -10.96 2.64 -1.39
N ASN A 28 -11.78 1.59 -1.56
CA ASN A 28 -13.17 1.72 -1.98
C ASN A 28 -14.11 0.94 -1.05
N LYS A 29 -15.17 1.60 -0.64
CA LYS A 29 -16.32 1.03 0.08
C LYS A 29 -17.58 1.68 -0.47
N ALA A 30 -18.26 0.99 -1.37
CA ALA A 30 -19.42 1.53 -2.06
C ALA A 30 -20.46 2.10 -1.09
N GLY A 31 -20.92 3.32 -1.34
CA GLY A 31 -21.94 3.97 -0.54
C GLY A 31 -21.50 4.47 0.84
N VAL A 32 -20.20 4.48 1.14
CA VAL A 32 -19.70 5.10 2.38
C VAL A 32 -20.02 6.60 2.38
N THR A 33 -20.37 7.16 3.55
CA THR A 33 -20.54 8.61 3.67
C THR A 33 -19.19 9.32 3.81
N ARG A 34 -19.17 10.61 3.49
CA ARG A 34 -17.92 11.40 3.58
C ARG A 34 -17.38 11.46 5.01
N GLU A 35 -18.26 11.65 5.98
CA GLU A 35 -17.93 11.72 7.40
C GLU A 35 -17.30 10.40 7.88
N THR A 36 -17.92 9.28 7.52
CA THR A 36 -17.40 7.94 7.85
C THR A 36 -16.05 7.70 7.19
N TYR A 37 -15.91 8.04 5.90
CA TYR A 37 -14.63 7.87 5.19
C TYR A 37 -13.50 8.69 5.84
N VAL A 38 -13.75 9.96 6.18
CA VAL A 38 -12.75 10.82 6.82
C VAL A 38 -12.36 10.29 8.20
N ALA A 39 -13.33 9.83 8.98
CA ALA A 39 -13.09 9.25 10.30
C ALA A 39 -12.27 7.96 10.20
N ASP A 40 -12.64 7.07 9.30
CA ASP A 40 -11.97 5.77 9.09
C ASP A 40 -10.51 5.95 8.63
N VAL A 41 -10.28 6.84 7.65
CA VAL A 41 -8.92 7.15 7.17
C VAL A 41 -8.10 7.80 8.27
N GLY A 42 -8.68 8.74 9.04
CA GLY A 42 -8.01 9.41 10.15
C GLY A 42 -7.57 8.42 11.22
N GLU A 43 -8.45 7.54 11.66
CA GLU A 43 -8.15 6.51 12.66
C GLU A 43 -7.06 5.55 12.19
N CYS A 44 -7.14 5.05 10.96
CA CYS A 44 -6.13 4.15 10.42
C CYS A 44 -4.77 4.83 10.22
N ALA A 45 -4.76 6.11 9.85
CA ALA A 45 -3.53 6.91 9.75
C ALA A 45 -2.89 7.16 11.12
N GLU A 46 -3.68 7.39 12.17
CA GLU A 46 -3.18 7.53 13.54
C GLU A 46 -2.55 6.23 14.05
N LEU A 47 -3.19 5.08 13.80
CA LEU A 47 -2.64 3.76 14.14
C LEU A 47 -1.31 3.52 13.41
N ALA A 48 -1.23 3.80 12.13
CA ALA A 48 0.00 3.72 11.35
C ALA A 48 1.06 4.70 11.90
N GLY A 49 0.68 5.92 12.25
CA GLY A 49 1.53 6.93 12.86
C GLY A 49 2.13 6.51 14.19
N GLY A 50 1.47 5.63 14.93
CA GLY A 50 1.96 5.08 16.20
C GLY A 50 3.10 4.07 16.07
N VAL A 51 3.31 3.49 14.88
CA VAL A 51 4.40 2.54 14.66
C VAL A 51 5.76 3.24 14.65
N ARG A 52 6.67 2.76 15.48
CA ARG A 52 8.02 3.32 15.60
C ARG A 52 9.00 2.56 14.73
N VAL A 53 9.71 3.28 13.86
CA VAL A 53 10.87 2.75 13.12
C VAL A 53 12.10 2.89 14.01
N ALA A 54 12.76 1.77 14.29
CA ALA A 54 14.03 1.82 15.03
C ALA A 54 15.10 2.56 14.22
N PRO A 55 15.79 3.55 14.79
CA PRO A 55 16.86 4.23 14.07
C PRO A 55 18.02 3.28 13.84
N THR A 56 18.49 3.21 12.60
CA THR A 56 19.72 2.47 12.26
C THR A 56 20.91 3.40 12.34
N TYR A 57 21.77 3.19 13.32
CA TYR A 57 23.01 3.95 13.46
C TYR A 57 24.16 3.22 12.78
N VAL A 58 24.78 3.89 11.80
CA VAL A 58 26.04 3.42 11.18
C VAL A 58 27.18 4.24 11.80
N TYR A 59 27.97 3.58 12.63
CA TYR A 59 29.19 4.18 13.18
C TYR A 59 30.33 4.05 12.19
N THR A 60 30.91 5.17 11.79
CA THR A 60 32.13 5.23 10.97
C THR A 60 33.01 6.40 11.40
N PRO A 61 34.35 6.21 11.55
CA PRO A 61 35.26 7.29 11.93
C PRO A 61 35.54 8.28 10.79
N ASN A 62 35.12 8.01 9.56
CA ASN A 62 35.34 8.89 8.42
C ASN A 62 34.13 9.84 8.24
N LEU A 63 34.37 11.15 8.32
CA LEU A 63 33.32 12.19 8.25
C LEU A 63 32.53 12.15 6.92
N TYR A 64 33.20 11.91 5.79
CA TYR A 64 32.52 11.82 4.50
C TYR A 64 31.69 10.55 4.37
N ALA A 65 32.22 9.42 4.88
CA ALA A 65 31.47 8.17 4.93
C ALA A 65 30.29 8.27 5.93
N ALA A 66 30.46 8.98 7.03
CA ALA A 66 29.39 9.24 7.99
C ALA A 66 28.26 10.08 7.37
N ALA A 67 28.60 11.12 6.62
CA ALA A 67 27.60 11.95 5.93
C ALA A 67 26.85 11.16 4.85
N ALA A 68 27.55 10.38 4.03
CA ALA A 68 26.94 9.53 3.02
C ALA A 68 26.06 8.44 3.65
N ALA A 69 26.51 7.79 4.72
CA ALA A 69 25.74 6.79 5.46
C ALA A 69 24.50 7.41 6.12
N GLY A 70 24.60 8.64 6.63
CA GLY A 70 23.47 9.38 7.20
C GLY A 70 22.39 9.67 6.17
N LEU A 71 22.76 10.14 4.98
CA LEU A 71 21.83 10.38 3.87
C LEU A 71 21.17 9.08 3.41
N PHE A 72 21.97 8.02 3.23
CA PHE A 72 21.45 6.71 2.84
C PHE A 72 20.50 6.12 3.88
N SER A 73 20.87 6.20 5.17
CA SER A 73 20.02 5.75 6.28
C SER A 73 18.71 6.52 6.33
N GLY A 74 18.72 7.84 6.12
CA GLY A 74 17.51 8.66 6.07
C GLY A 74 16.57 8.25 4.93
N LEU A 75 17.10 7.96 3.74
CA LEU A 75 16.32 7.48 2.61
C LEU A 75 15.73 6.10 2.87
N MET A 76 16.50 5.18 3.46
CA MET A 76 16.04 3.83 3.82
C MET A 76 14.98 3.86 4.92
N GLN A 77 15.16 4.69 5.93
CA GLN A 77 14.16 4.88 7.00
C GLN A 77 12.84 5.45 6.44
N GLY A 78 12.90 6.37 5.50
CA GLY A 78 11.71 6.90 4.84
C GLY A 78 10.98 5.86 3.99
N ALA A 79 11.70 4.96 3.33
CA ALA A 79 11.10 3.85 2.58
C ALA A 79 10.48 2.80 3.53
N GLU A 80 11.20 2.46 4.62
CA GLU A 80 10.71 1.55 5.65
C GLU A 80 9.48 2.10 6.36
N ARG A 81 9.48 3.40 6.69
CA ARG A 81 8.32 4.08 7.27
C ARG A 81 7.08 3.93 6.40
N ARG A 82 7.20 4.20 5.09
CA ARG A 82 6.08 4.04 4.15
C ARG A 82 5.56 2.60 4.07
N ARG A 83 6.46 1.60 4.18
CA ARG A 83 6.07 0.19 4.22
C ARG A 83 5.30 -0.16 5.48
N LEU A 84 5.77 0.33 6.64
CA LEU A 84 5.11 0.10 7.92
C LEU A 84 3.76 0.82 7.99
N ASP A 85 3.69 2.06 7.50
CA ASP A 85 2.44 2.80 7.43
C ASP A 85 1.41 2.04 6.58
N ALA A 86 1.80 1.56 5.40
CA ALA A 86 0.94 0.77 4.53
C ALA A 86 0.56 -0.60 5.15
N ALA A 87 1.49 -1.24 5.87
CA ALA A 87 1.24 -2.52 6.55
C ALA A 87 0.24 -2.41 7.70
N VAL A 88 0.04 -1.22 8.26
CA VAL A 88 -0.95 -0.97 9.33
C VAL A 88 -2.24 -0.38 8.77
N GLU A 89 -2.12 0.59 7.87
CA GLU A 89 -3.28 1.28 7.28
C GLU A 89 -4.18 0.30 6.53
N TRP A 90 -3.59 -0.59 5.75
CA TRP A 90 -4.37 -1.50 4.93
C TRP A 90 -5.23 -2.48 5.73
N PRO A 91 -4.72 -3.29 6.68
CA PRO A 91 -5.57 -4.16 7.51
C PRO A 91 -6.64 -3.37 8.25
N CYS A 92 -6.31 -2.19 8.78
CA CYS A 92 -7.27 -1.31 9.44
C CYS A 92 -8.42 -0.91 8.50
N MET A 93 -8.12 -0.51 7.27
CA MET A 93 -9.15 -0.16 6.29
C MET A 93 -9.94 -1.39 5.83
N ALA A 94 -9.29 -2.55 5.68
CA ALA A 94 -9.96 -3.81 5.35
C ALA A 94 -10.96 -4.25 6.44
N ASP A 95 -10.58 -4.15 7.72
CA ASP A 95 -11.46 -4.43 8.86
C ASP A 95 -12.71 -3.52 8.88
N LYS A 96 -12.58 -2.31 8.35
CA LYS A 96 -13.68 -1.37 8.17
C LYS A 96 -14.50 -1.64 6.89
N GLY A 97 -14.15 -2.66 6.12
CA GLY A 97 -14.87 -3.11 4.91
C GLY A 97 -14.48 -2.37 3.63
N TYR A 98 -13.30 -1.74 3.58
CA TYR A 98 -12.77 -1.18 2.35
C TYR A 98 -11.98 -2.22 1.57
N ARG A 99 -12.12 -2.16 0.23
CA ARG A 99 -11.31 -2.93 -0.70
C ARG A 99 -10.18 -2.07 -1.24
N ARG A 100 -9.06 -2.67 -1.54
CA ARG A 100 -7.91 -2.01 -2.14
C ARG A 100 -7.92 -2.22 -3.65
N LEU A 101 -7.95 -1.15 -4.42
CA LEU A 101 -8.06 -1.18 -5.88
C LEU A 101 -6.87 -0.44 -6.52
N THR A 102 -6.37 -0.98 -7.63
CA THR A 102 -5.29 -0.32 -8.38
C THR A 102 -5.77 1.00 -8.99
N ILE A 103 -4.87 1.96 -9.09
CA ILE A 103 -5.08 3.23 -9.79
C ILE A 103 -3.86 3.53 -10.65
N ASP A 104 -4.07 4.20 -11.79
CA ASP A 104 -2.96 4.67 -12.61
C ASP A 104 -2.06 5.64 -11.83
N LYS A 105 -0.74 5.49 -11.98
CA LYS A 105 0.26 6.28 -11.25
C LYS A 105 0.16 7.77 -11.55
N ALA A 106 -0.13 8.13 -12.80
CA ALA A 106 -0.28 9.54 -13.19
C ALA A 106 -1.57 10.13 -12.62
N ALA A 107 -2.66 9.35 -12.60
CA ALA A 107 -3.93 9.75 -11.99
C ALA A 107 -3.77 9.97 -10.48
N LEU A 108 -3.12 9.06 -9.77
CA LEU A 108 -2.86 9.21 -8.34
C LEU A 108 -1.96 10.42 -8.04
N LYS A 109 -0.93 10.64 -8.89
CA LYS A 109 -0.06 11.82 -8.76
C LYS A 109 -0.86 13.11 -8.96
N ALA A 110 -1.71 13.18 -9.97
CA ALA A 110 -2.56 14.34 -10.21
C ALA A 110 -3.48 14.65 -9.01
N ILE A 111 -4.04 13.62 -8.36
CA ILE A 111 -4.84 13.79 -7.14
C ILE A 111 -3.99 14.32 -5.98
N ARG A 112 -2.77 13.80 -5.81
CA ARG A 112 -1.86 14.23 -4.73
C ARG A 112 -1.38 15.66 -4.87
N ASP A 113 -1.29 16.17 -6.11
CA ASP A 113 -0.84 17.53 -6.41
C ASP A 113 -1.96 18.58 -6.22
N LEU A 114 -3.20 18.16 -5.92
CA LEU A 114 -4.33 19.04 -5.61
C LEU A 114 -4.21 19.63 -4.19
N ASP A 115 -4.88 20.76 -3.97
CA ASP A 115 -5.09 21.30 -2.62
C ASP A 115 -5.78 20.26 -1.73
N GLU A 116 -5.49 20.31 -0.42
CA GLU A 116 -5.90 19.27 0.53
C GLU A 116 -7.43 18.99 0.51
N SER A 117 -8.25 20.04 0.47
CA SER A 117 -9.71 19.89 0.43
C SER A 117 -10.20 19.22 -0.86
N VAL A 118 -9.67 19.64 -2.01
CA VAL A 118 -10.01 19.09 -3.33
C VAL A 118 -9.49 17.66 -3.46
N ARG A 119 -8.30 17.40 -2.95
CA ARG A 119 -7.71 16.05 -2.89
C ARG A 119 -8.60 15.10 -2.10
N LEU A 120 -9.05 15.53 -0.91
CA LEU A 120 -9.95 14.72 -0.08
C LEU A 120 -11.26 14.41 -0.79
N ASP A 121 -11.85 15.39 -1.48
CA ASP A 121 -13.08 15.20 -2.24
C ASP A 121 -12.87 14.18 -3.39
N ARG A 122 -11.76 14.26 -4.10
CA ARG A 122 -11.42 13.29 -5.17
C ARG A 122 -11.18 11.88 -4.63
N LEU A 123 -10.49 11.74 -3.52
CA LEU A 123 -10.29 10.45 -2.87
C LEU A 123 -11.61 9.87 -2.37
N PHE A 124 -12.50 10.70 -1.84
CA PHE A 124 -13.84 10.29 -1.41
C PHE A 124 -14.71 9.85 -2.60
N GLU A 125 -14.69 10.55 -3.74
CA GLU A 125 -15.39 10.13 -4.96
C GLU A 125 -14.99 8.71 -5.38
N LEU A 126 -13.68 8.42 -5.37
CA LEU A 126 -13.18 7.07 -5.66
C LEU A 126 -13.59 6.06 -4.58
N ALA A 127 -13.52 6.46 -3.33
CA ALA A 127 -13.82 5.59 -2.20
C ALA A 127 -15.30 5.19 -2.15
N SER A 128 -16.22 6.08 -2.47
CA SER A 128 -17.67 5.85 -2.39
C SER A 128 -18.30 5.29 -3.66
N ALA A 129 -17.54 5.18 -4.75
CA ALA A 129 -18.04 4.77 -6.06
C ALA A 129 -18.68 3.37 -6.02
N GLN A 130 -19.90 3.25 -6.58
CA GLN A 130 -20.61 1.97 -6.71
C GLN A 130 -19.97 1.05 -7.76
N SER A 131 -19.40 1.66 -8.81
CA SER A 131 -18.68 0.96 -9.86
C SER A 131 -17.24 1.49 -9.90
N PRO A 132 -16.37 1.01 -8.99
CA PRO A 132 -15.03 1.49 -8.90
C PRO A 132 -14.19 1.10 -10.11
N ILE A 133 -13.20 1.92 -10.44
CA ILE A 133 -12.22 1.65 -11.48
C ILE A 133 -11.00 0.92 -10.89
N GLY A 134 -10.33 0.13 -11.69
CA GLY A 134 -9.13 -0.61 -11.28
C GLY A 134 -9.42 -2.07 -10.94
N THR A 135 -8.35 -2.79 -10.63
CA THR A 135 -8.39 -4.20 -10.24
C THR A 135 -8.21 -4.32 -8.74
N GLU A 136 -8.99 -5.18 -8.11
CA GLU A 136 -8.85 -5.47 -6.68
C GLU A 136 -7.52 -6.14 -6.40
N LEU A 137 -6.78 -5.60 -5.44
CA LEU A 137 -5.53 -6.17 -4.99
C LEU A 137 -5.82 -7.22 -3.91
N PRO A 138 -5.11 -8.35 -3.91
CA PRO A 138 -5.30 -9.40 -2.91
C PRO A 138 -4.98 -8.87 -1.50
N GLU A 139 -5.64 -9.48 -0.52
CA GLU A 139 -5.37 -9.31 0.90
C GLU A 139 -4.01 -9.89 1.30
#